data_139466012ddabe4dde102e3146e9f228
#
_entry.id   139466012ddabe4dde102e3146e9f228
#
_cell.length_a   1.000
_cell.length_b   1.000
_cell.length_c   1.000
_cell.angle_alpha   90.00
_cell.angle_beta   90.00
_cell.angle_gamma   90.00
#
_symmetry.space_group_name_H-M   'P 1'
#
loop_
_entity.id
_entity.type
_entity.pdbx_description
1 polymer ?
#
loop_
_entity_poly.entity_id
_entity_poly.type
_entity_poly.pdbx_seq_one_letter_code
_entity_poly.pdbx_strand_id
1 'polypeptide(L)'
;APLLRGFDQNKDQTYFLHAVHGREINKTLFPVGEIEKPEVRRIAEELGLATAKKKDSTGICFIGERRFNDFLKQYLPAQAGKIYLDTGKEVGEHHGLMYYTLGQRGGIGLGGLKGESEGAWFVLYKDIENNRLVIGQGHEHPLMQSTILWSEAIDWVAGEQEIPETGFRCTAKTRYRQPDQDCVIYKDADMPNGVRVEFDEPQRAVTPGQSVVFYADEVCLGGGVIHHTNAPKPDFI
;
A
#
# COMPACT_ATOMS: atom_id res chain seq x y z
N ALA A 1 0.30 15.34 20.98
CA ALA A 1 0.40 16.27 19.85
C ALA A 1 -0.01 15.54 18.57
N PRO A 2 -0.60 16.22 17.59
CA PRO A 2 -0.89 15.65 16.30
C PRO A 2 0.41 15.35 15.53
N LEU A 3 0.40 14.32 14.70
CA LEU A 3 1.43 14.06 13.71
C LEU A 3 1.07 14.83 12.43
N LEU A 4 1.88 15.81 12.08
CA LEU A 4 1.67 16.61 10.88
C LEU A 4 2.46 16.03 9.69
N ARG A 5 1.92 16.19 8.49
CA ARG A 5 2.62 15.87 7.24
C ARG A 5 3.93 16.66 7.15
N GLY A 6 4.91 16.06 6.51
CA GLY A 6 6.12 16.78 6.11
C GLY A 6 5.81 17.81 5.03
N PHE A 7 6.48 18.96 5.07
CA PHE A 7 6.33 20.02 4.07
C PHE A 7 6.63 19.53 2.64
N ASP A 8 7.68 18.72 2.49
CA ASP A 8 7.98 18.03 1.22
C ASP A 8 7.06 16.82 1.03
N GLN A 9 6.01 16.97 0.26
CA GLN A 9 5.01 15.92 -0.02
C GLN A 9 5.65 14.66 -0.68
N ASN A 10 6.80 14.80 -1.38
CA ASN A 10 7.51 13.67 -1.98
C ASN A 10 8.32 12.87 -0.94
N LYS A 11 8.53 13.45 0.24
CA LYS A 11 9.33 12.88 1.33
C LYS A 11 8.56 12.73 2.63
N ASP A 12 7.27 13.06 2.63
CA ASP A 12 6.39 12.83 3.78
C ASP A 12 6.43 11.35 4.18
N GLN A 13 6.71 11.10 5.46
CA GLN A 13 6.86 9.77 6.03
C GLN A 13 5.70 9.40 6.97
N THR A 14 4.69 10.25 7.09
CA THR A 14 3.55 10.01 8.00
C THR A 14 2.80 8.73 7.67
N TYR A 15 2.77 8.33 6.39
CA TYR A 15 2.22 7.04 5.97
C TYR A 15 2.85 5.84 6.71
N PHE A 16 4.14 5.87 7.00
CA PHE A 16 4.82 4.79 7.74
C PHE A 16 4.78 4.98 9.25
N LEU A 17 4.46 6.18 9.72
CA LEU A 17 4.41 6.51 11.14
C LEU A 17 3.01 6.33 11.76
N HIS A 18 2.01 5.96 10.95
CA HIS A 18 0.62 5.82 11.42
C HIS A 18 0.45 4.85 12.60
N ALA A 19 1.32 3.84 12.71
CA ALA A 19 1.29 2.84 13.78
C ALA A 19 2.16 3.21 15.01
N VAL A 20 2.75 4.41 15.02
CA VAL A 20 3.53 4.89 16.15
C VAL A 20 2.61 5.65 17.11
N HIS A 21 2.53 5.19 18.35
CA HIS A 21 1.69 5.83 19.37
C HIS A 21 2.05 7.29 19.56
N GLY A 22 1.04 8.15 19.73
CA GLY A 22 1.20 9.59 19.94
C GLY A 22 2.12 9.95 21.11
N ARG A 23 2.19 9.14 22.17
CA ARG A 23 3.13 9.34 23.28
C ARG A 23 4.60 9.28 22.85
N GLU A 24 4.92 8.48 21.84
CA GLU A 24 6.30 8.37 21.30
C GLU A 24 6.56 9.49 20.29
N ILE A 25 5.55 9.85 19.49
CA ILE A 25 5.61 11.03 18.60
C ILE A 25 5.89 12.30 19.44
N ASN A 26 5.24 12.45 20.60
CA ASN A 26 5.45 13.59 21.52
C ASN A 26 6.89 13.70 22.05
N LYS A 27 7.68 12.64 21.99
CA LYS A 27 9.10 12.64 22.42
C LYS A 27 10.06 12.75 21.23
N THR A 28 9.54 12.82 20.01
CA THR A 28 10.31 12.82 18.78
C THR A 28 10.41 14.21 18.20
N LEU A 29 11.60 14.60 17.76
CA LEU A 29 11.83 15.84 17.02
C LEU A 29 11.95 15.49 15.52
N PHE A 30 11.35 16.31 14.66
CA PHE A 30 11.41 16.22 13.21
C PHE A 30 12.14 17.46 12.64
N PRO A 31 13.47 17.59 12.79
CA PRO A 31 14.21 18.84 12.52
C PRO A 31 14.15 19.29 11.06
N VAL A 32 13.86 18.39 10.14
CA VAL A 32 13.77 18.67 8.70
C VAL A 32 12.34 18.57 8.16
N GLY A 33 11.34 18.48 9.03
CA GLY A 33 9.94 18.30 8.66
C GLY A 33 9.35 19.48 7.87
N GLU A 34 9.88 20.68 8.06
CA GLU A 34 9.42 21.92 7.43
C GLU A 34 10.29 22.37 6.26
N ILE A 35 11.19 21.49 5.78
CA ILE A 35 12.18 21.82 4.75
C ILE A 35 12.10 20.83 3.59
N GLU A 36 12.12 21.32 2.36
CA GLU A 36 12.21 20.48 1.19
C GLU A 36 13.54 19.73 1.08
N LYS A 37 13.54 18.52 0.57
CA LYS A 37 14.72 17.67 0.43
C LYS A 37 15.89 18.32 -0.34
N PRO A 38 15.66 19.07 -1.43
CA PRO A 38 16.75 19.80 -2.11
C PRO A 38 17.46 20.79 -1.17
N GLU A 39 16.68 21.50 -0.37
CA GLU A 39 17.24 22.48 0.59
C GLU A 39 18.02 21.79 1.72
N VAL A 40 17.51 20.67 2.25
CA VAL A 40 18.26 19.85 3.21
C VAL A 40 19.62 19.45 2.65
N ARG A 41 19.68 19.06 1.37
CA ARG A 41 20.93 18.70 0.70
C ARG A 41 21.88 19.88 0.54
N ARG A 42 21.35 21.05 0.14
CA ARG A 42 22.13 22.29 0.03
C ARG A 42 22.79 22.64 1.36
N ILE A 43 22.02 22.64 2.44
CA ILE A 43 22.53 22.91 3.80
C ILE A 43 23.60 21.88 4.18
N ALA A 44 23.37 20.59 3.92
CA ALA A 44 24.32 19.53 4.21
C ALA A 44 25.64 19.68 3.43
N GLU A 45 25.61 20.14 2.18
CA GLU A 45 26.80 20.45 1.38
C GLU A 45 27.54 21.66 1.92
N GLU A 46 26.86 22.73 2.28
CA GLU A 46 27.46 23.93 2.88
C GLU A 46 28.14 23.63 4.21
N LEU A 47 27.57 22.74 5.01
CA LEU A 47 28.15 22.28 6.26
C LEU A 47 29.26 21.21 6.08
N GLY A 48 29.54 20.81 4.85
CA GLY A 48 30.58 19.80 4.56
C GLY A 48 30.26 18.41 5.10
N LEU A 49 28.97 18.06 5.26
CA LEU A 49 28.58 16.76 5.81
C LEU A 49 28.87 15.64 4.82
N ALA A 50 29.53 14.57 5.27
CA ALA A 50 29.88 13.40 4.45
C ALA A 50 28.65 12.71 3.82
N THR A 51 27.49 12.89 4.39
CA THR A 51 26.23 12.31 3.92
C THR A 51 25.48 13.17 2.90
N ALA A 52 25.95 14.39 2.59
CA ALA A 52 25.25 15.33 1.70
C ALA A 52 24.91 14.73 0.33
N LYS A 53 25.84 13.96 -0.26
CA LYS A 53 25.68 13.31 -1.58
C LYS A 53 25.21 11.86 -1.49
N LYS A 54 24.90 11.36 -0.29
CA LYS A 54 24.42 9.98 -0.12
C LYS A 54 23.07 9.80 -0.82
N LYS A 55 22.95 8.75 -1.65
CA LYS A 55 21.67 8.37 -2.27
C LYS A 55 20.68 7.95 -1.20
N ASP A 56 19.40 8.23 -1.47
CA ASP A 56 18.32 7.73 -0.60
C ASP A 56 18.34 6.20 -0.56
N SER A 57 18.03 5.64 0.60
CA SER A 57 17.91 4.18 0.74
C SER A 57 16.74 3.69 -0.11
N THR A 58 16.99 2.74 -0.99
CA THR A 58 15.99 2.16 -1.90
C THR A 58 15.58 0.75 -1.50
N GLY A 59 16.17 0.20 -0.46
CA GLY A 59 15.93 -1.16 0.03
C GLY A 59 15.45 -1.19 1.48
N ILE A 60 15.08 -2.39 1.93
CA ILE A 60 14.71 -2.63 3.32
C ILE A 60 15.98 -2.47 4.18
N CYS A 61 15.91 -1.63 5.21
CA CYS A 61 17.00 -1.45 6.17
C CYS A 61 17.45 -2.80 6.74
N PHE A 62 18.76 -2.97 6.96
CA PHE A 62 19.42 -4.16 7.51
C PHE A 62 19.52 -5.38 6.58
N ILE A 63 18.85 -5.42 5.43
CA ILE A 63 18.93 -6.55 4.49
C ILE A 63 20.09 -6.38 3.49
N GLY A 64 20.56 -5.16 3.28
CA GLY A 64 21.61 -4.83 2.31
C GLY A 64 21.12 -4.89 0.85
N GLU A 65 22.05 -4.81 -0.10
CA GLU A 65 21.77 -4.82 -1.55
C GLU A 65 21.50 -6.24 -2.07
N ARG A 66 20.53 -6.94 -1.51
CA ARG A 66 20.09 -8.25 -2.00
C ARG A 66 18.81 -8.09 -2.82
N ARG A 67 18.64 -8.96 -3.81
CA ARG A 67 17.35 -9.05 -4.50
C ARG A 67 16.29 -9.51 -3.49
N PHE A 68 15.23 -8.75 -3.33
CA PHE A 68 14.17 -9.01 -2.34
C PHE A 68 13.62 -10.45 -2.42
N ASN A 69 13.41 -10.95 -3.63
CA ASN A 69 12.93 -12.31 -3.85
C ASN A 69 13.92 -13.38 -3.36
N ASP A 70 15.23 -13.17 -3.54
CA ASP A 70 16.26 -14.13 -3.09
C ASP A 70 16.39 -14.11 -1.57
N PHE A 71 16.14 -12.97 -0.93
CA PHE A 71 16.05 -12.87 0.51
C PHE A 71 14.82 -13.62 1.05
N LEU A 72 13.62 -13.38 0.49
CA LEU A 72 12.39 -14.02 0.94
C LEU A 72 12.43 -15.55 0.81
N LYS A 73 13.03 -16.08 -0.26
CA LYS A 73 13.17 -17.55 -0.47
C LYS A 73 13.85 -18.28 0.70
N GLN A 74 14.67 -17.58 1.47
CA GLN A 74 15.38 -18.18 2.62
C GLN A 74 14.48 -18.39 3.83
N TYR A 75 13.39 -17.62 3.94
CA TYR A 75 12.51 -17.60 5.11
C TYR A 75 11.11 -18.14 4.84
N LEU A 76 10.66 -18.02 3.60
CA LEU A 76 9.32 -18.42 3.18
C LEU A 76 9.43 -19.47 2.08
N PRO A 77 9.04 -20.74 2.34
CA PRO A 77 9.01 -21.76 1.32
C PRO A 77 8.00 -21.35 0.24
N ALA A 78 8.54 -21.05 -0.97
CA ALA A 78 7.72 -20.69 -2.10
C ALA A 78 7.02 -21.92 -2.65
N GLN A 79 5.70 -21.88 -2.73
CA GLN A 79 4.90 -22.90 -3.39
C GLN A 79 4.53 -22.43 -4.80
N ALA A 80 5.07 -23.11 -5.80
CA ALA A 80 4.70 -22.86 -7.19
C ALA A 80 3.21 -23.18 -7.42
N GLY A 81 2.59 -22.44 -8.32
CA GLY A 81 1.20 -22.64 -8.71
C GLY A 81 0.93 -22.14 -10.12
N LYS A 82 -0.33 -22.17 -10.53
CA LYS A 82 -0.73 -21.84 -11.90
C LYS A 82 -1.12 -20.37 -12.06
N ILE A 83 -0.85 -19.85 -13.26
CA ILE A 83 -1.29 -18.51 -13.69
C ILE A 83 -2.46 -18.67 -14.65
N TYR A 84 -3.53 -17.93 -14.38
CA TYR A 84 -4.75 -17.90 -15.19
C TYR A 84 -4.98 -16.50 -15.73
N LEU A 85 -5.59 -16.39 -16.90
CA LEU A 85 -6.23 -15.16 -17.34
C LEU A 85 -7.52 -14.93 -16.57
N ASP A 86 -8.03 -13.70 -16.60
CA ASP A 86 -9.35 -13.31 -16.10
C ASP A 86 -10.51 -14.12 -16.72
N THR A 87 -10.28 -14.70 -17.89
CA THR A 87 -11.19 -15.62 -18.60
C THR A 87 -11.16 -17.07 -18.09
N GLY A 88 -10.29 -17.39 -17.12
CA GLY A 88 -10.10 -18.76 -16.60
C GLY A 88 -9.13 -19.63 -17.42
N LYS A 89 -8.51 -19.11 -18.49
CA LYS A 89 -7.53 -19.84 -19.29
C LYS A 89 -6.19 -19.94 -18.56
N GLU A 90 -5.67 -21.14 -18.35
CA GLU A 90 -4.32 -21.36 -17.82
C GLU A 90 -3.26 -20.92 -18.85
N VAL A 91 -2.26 -20.13 -18.39
CA VAL A 91 -1.24 -19.52 -19.28
C VAL A 91 0.19 -19.69 -18.78
N GLY A 92 0.39 -20.23 -17.59
CA GLY A 92 1.74 -20.42 -17.06
C GLY A 92 1.80 -20.85 -15.60
N GLU A 93 2.98 -20.70 -15.01
CA GLU A 93 3.24 -21.03 -13.62
C GLU A 93 3.91 -19.86 -12.92
N HIS A 94 3.58 -19.66 -11.64
CA HIS A 94 4.24 -18.71 -10.76
C HIS A 94 5.11 -19.42 -9.71
N HIS A 95 6.09 -18.74 -9.19
CA HIS A 95 7.03 -19.28 -8.21
C HIS A 95 6.61 -19.10 -6.73
N GLY A 96 5.40 -18.65 -6.50
CA GLY A 96 4.83 -18.41 -5.16
C GLY A 96 4.04 -17.11 -5.12
N LEU A 97 2.78 -17.14 -4.64
CA LEU A 97 1.88 -15.97 -4.59
C LEU A 97 2.43 -14.81 -3.76
N MET A 98 3.34 -15.08 -2.82
CA MET A 98 3.98 -14.08 -1.97
C MET A 98 4.84 -13.06 -2.74
N TYR A 99 5.31 -13.43 -3.93
CA TYR A 99 6.15 -12.54 -4.77
C TYR A 99 5.35 -11.57 -5.62
N TYR A 100 4.03 -11.66 -5.58
CA TYR A 100 3.14 -10.85 -6.41
C TYR A 100 2.25 -9.95 -5.56
N THR A 101 2.08 -8.72 -6.03
CA THR A 101 1.19 -7.72 -5.43
C THR A 101 0.10 -7.36 -6.43
N LEU A 102 -1.12 -7.09 -5.98
CA LEU A 102 -2.22 -6.64 -6.85
C LEU A 102 -1.80 -5.38 -7.62
N GLY A 103 -2.11 -5.37 -8.91
CA GLY A 103 -1.74 -4.29 -9.82
C GLY A 103 -0.27 -4.28 -10.28
N GLN A 104 0.54 -5.26 -9.87
CA GLN A 104 1.92 -5.41 -10.33
C GLN A 104 1.95 -5.72 -11.84
N ARG A 105 2.80 -4.96 -12.58
CA ARG A 105 3.02 -5.14 -14.02
C ARG A 105 4.24 -6.00 -14.35
N GLY A 106 5.33 -5.82 -13.62
CA GLY A 106 6.61 -6.47 -13.91
C GLY A 106 6.82 -7.76 -13.12
N GLY A 107 7.73 -8.63 -13.61
CA GLY A 107 8.15 -9.84 -12.89
C GLY A 107 7.14 -10.98 -12.89
N ILE A 108 6.10 -10.92 -13.73
CA ILE A 108 5.12 -12.02 -13.90
C ILE A 108 5.75 -13.19 -14.66
N GLY A 109 6.81 -12.94 -15.45
CA GLY A 109 7.53 -13.98 -16.18
C GLY A 109 6.84 -14.43 -17.47
N LEU A 110 5.76 -13.77 -17.85
CA LEU A 110 5.04 -14.03 -19.11
C LEU A 110 5.39 -12.94 -20.13
N GLY A 111 5.84 -13.36 -21.30
CA GLY A 111 5.97 -12.52 -22.50
C GLY A 111 4.63 -12.34 -23.20
N GLY A 112 4.67 -11.99 -24.48
CA GLY A 112 3.45 -11.97 -25.32
C GLY A 112 2.82 -13.35 -25.36
N LEU A 113 1.55 -13.47 -25.00
CA LEU A 113 0.80 -14.72 -25.07
C LEU A 113 0.20 -14.86 -26.47
N LYS A 114 0.43 -16.03 -27.10
CA LYS A 114 -0.07 -16.29 -28.43
C LYS A 114 -1.60 -16.30 -28.46
N GLY A 115 -2.17 -15.45 -29.30
CA GLY A 115 -3.63 -15.30 -29.43
C GLY A 115 -4.25 -14.25 -28.53
N GLU A 116 -3.46 -13.56 -27.71
CA GLU A 116 -3.89 -12.41 -26.90
C GLU A 116 -3.44 -11.10 -27.55
N SER A 117 -4.10 -9.98 -27.19
CA SER A 117 -3.74 -8.66 -27.68
C SER A 117 -2.37 -8.22 -27.16
N GLU A 118 -1.71 -7.32 -27.89
CA GLU A 118 -0.51 -6.67 -27.39
C GLU A 118 -0.89 -5.69 -26.26
N GLY A 119 -0.47 -5.98 -25.04
CA GLY A 119 -0.75 -5.15 -23.88
C GLY A 119 0.04 -5.57 -22.63
N ALA A 120 0.08 -4.67 -21.67
CA ALA A 120 0.71 -4.98 -20.39
C ALA A 120 -0.19 -5.87 -19.54
N TRP A 121 0.41 -6.91 -18.97
CA TRP A 121 -0.23 -7.79 -18.02
C TRP A 121 -0.10 -7.26 -16.60
N PHE A 122 -1.20 -7.34 -15.84
CA PHE A 122 -1.28 -6.93 -14.44
C PHE A 122 -1.78 -8.10 -13.59
N VAL A 123 -1.29 -8.17 -12.36
CA VAL A 123 -1.83 -9.08 -11.35
C VAL A 123 -3.20 -8.54 -10.91
N LEU A 124 -4.25 -9.29 -11.16
CA LEU A 124 -5.63 -8.92 -10.87
C LEU A 124 -6.13 -9.52 -9.56
N TYR A 125 -5.81 -10.79 -9.30
CA TYR A 125 -6.30 -11.52 -8.15
C TYR A 125 -5.31 -12.60 -7.69
N LYS A 126 -5.32 -12.89 -6.39
CA LYS A 126 -4.53 -13.95 -5.77
C LYS A 126 -5.50 -14.90 -5.06
N ASP A 127 -5.76 -16.05 -5.65
CA ASP A 127 -6.52 -17.13 -5.02
C ASP A 127 -5.58 -17.92 -4.11
N ILE A 128 -5.58 -17.51 -2.84
CA ILE A 128 -4.68 -18.09 -1.83
C ILE A 128 -5.03 -19.55 -1.56
N GLU A 129 -6.33 -19.89 -1.51
CA GLU A 129 -6.81 -21.23 -1.17
C GLU A 129 -6.40 -22.28 -2.21
N ASN A 130 -6.47 -21.91 -3.49
CA ASN A 130 -6.13 -22.82 -4.59
C ASN A 130 -4.75 -22.56 -5.19
N ASN A 131 -3.96 -21.65 -4.59
CA ASN A 131 -2.62 -21.27 -5.05
C ASN A 131 -2.59 -20.85 -6.53
N ARG A 132 -3.53 -19.96 -6.94
CA ARG A 132 -3.67 -19.47 -8.30
C ARG A 132 -3.39 -17.97 -8.38
N LEU A 133 -2.67 -17.56 -9.42
CA LEU A 133 -2.47 -16.16 -9.76
C LEU A 133 -3.33 -15.81 -10.97
N VAL A 134 -4.17 -14.78 -10.85
CA VAL A 134 -4.98 -14.31 -11.99
C VAL A 134 -4.38 -13.02 -12.53
N ILE A 135 -4.20 -12.95 -13.83
CA ILE A 135 -3.68 -11.80 -14.54
C ILE A 135 -4.64 -11.36 -15.65
N GLY A 136 -4.55 -10.12 -16.05
CA GLY A 136 -5.30 -9.56 -17.16
C GLY A 136 -4.64 -8.32 -17.72
N GLN A 137 -5.18 -7.82 -18.82
CA GLN A 137 -4.71 -6.62 -19.49
C GLN A 137 -5.54 -5.40 -19.12
N GLY A 138 -4.96 -4.22 -19.19
CA GLY A 138 -5.62 -2.96 -18.91
C GLY A 138 -5.30 -2.45 -17.50
N HIS A 139 -4.82 -1.19 -17.47
CA HIS A 139 -4.45 -0.54 -16.20
C HIS A 139 -5.66 -0.36 -15.27
N GLU A 140 -6.83 -0.08 -15.84
CA GLU A 140 -8.09 0.14 -15.10
C GLU A 140 -9.01 -1.08 -15.11
N HIS A 141 -8.43 -2.28 -15.09
CA HIS A 141 -9.20 -3.52 -15.14
C HIS A 141 -10.21 -3.60 -13.97
N PRO A 142 -11.50 -3.97 -14.23
CA PRO A 142 -12.56 -3.96 -13.19
C PRO A 142 -12.22 -4.80 -11.95
N LEU A 143 -11.57 -5.95 -12.09
CA LEU A 143 -11.17 -6.81 -10.98
C LEU A 143 -10.15 -6.16 -10.02
N MET A 144 -9.56 -5.04 -10.41
CA MET A 144 -8.66 -4.26 -9.54
C MET A 144 -9.36 -3.09 -8.85
N GLN A 145 -10.62 -2.80 -9.16
CA GLN A 145 -11.33 -1.63 -8.65
C GLN A 145 -12.14 -1.97 -7.40
N SER A 146 -12.01 -1.15 -6.37
CA SER A 146 -12.83 -1.25 -5.17
C SER A 146 -13.25 0.12 -4.69
N THR A 147 -14.48 0.25 -4.21
CA THR A 147 -15.01 1.47 -3.60
C THR A 147 -15.06 1.37 -2.09
N ILE A 148 -14.95 0.15 -1.55
CA ILE A 148 -15.02 -0.11 -0.11
C ILE A 148 -13.84 -0.99 0.29
N LEU A 149 -13.23 -0.67 1.43
CA LEU A 149 -12.32 -1.56 2.14
C LEU A 149 -12.74 -1.69 3.61
N TRP A 150 -12.31 -2.78 4.22
CA TRP A 150 -12.37 -3.00 5.67
C TRP A 150 -10.94 -3.13 6.20
N SER A 151 -10.68 -2.45 7.31
CA SER A 151 -9.40 -2.53 8.00
C SER A 151 -9.52 -3.37 9.26
N GLU A 152 -8.39 -3.91 9.67
CA GLU A 152 -8.19 -4.38 11.04
C GLU A 152 -8.20 -3.19 12.02
N ALA A 153 -7.80 -3.43 13.27
CA ALA A 153 -7.73 -2.40 14.29
C ALA A 153 -6.95 -1.15 13.81
N ILE A 154 -7.46 0.02 14.15
CA ILE A 154 -6.84 1.30 13.80
C ILE A 154 -5.96 1.78 14.95
N ASP A 155 -4.71 2.08 14.63
CA ASP A 155 -3.81 2.84 15.49
C ASP A 155 -4.05 4.34 15.30
N TRP A 156 -4.75 4.96 16.26
CA TRP A 156 -5.00 6.40 16.24
C TRP A 156 -3.81 7.15 16.88
N VAL A 157 -3.08 7.92 16.08
CA VAL A 157 -1.85 8.59 16.52
C VAL A 157 -2.11 9.59 17.63
N ALA A 158 -3.19 10.36 17.53
CA ALA A 158 -3.52 11.41 18.51
C ALA A 158 -4.51 10.96 19.60
N GLY A 159 -4.80 9.67 19.69
CA GLY A 159 -5.84 9.09 20.54
C GLY A 159 -7.08 8.71 19.75
N GLU A 160 -7.99 7.97 20.38
CA GLU A 160 -9.20 7.47 19.70
C GLU A 160 -9.97 8.59 19.02
N GLN A 161 -10.35 8.32 17.78
CA GLN A 161 -11.19 9.19 16.98
C GLN A 161 -12.66 8.81 17.20
N GLU A 162 -13.49 9.77 17.53
CA GLU A 162 -14.93 9.55 17.57
C GLU A 162 -15.46 9.44 16.14
N ILE A 163 -16.05 8.30 15.80
CA ILE A 163 -16.69 8.05 14.51
C ILE A 163 -18.19 8.05 14.74
N PRO A 164 -18.93 9.08 14.25
CA PRO A 164 -20.38 9.13 14.33
C PRO A 164 -21.06 8.01 13.53
N GLU A 165 -22.33 7.69 13.82
CA GLU A 165 -23.10 6.74 13.01
C GLU A 165 -23.26 7.21 11.55
N THR A 166 -23.26 8.51 11.30
CA THR A 166 -23.29 9.13 9.97
C THR A 166 -21.97 9.03 9.22
N GLY A 167 -20.93 8.48 9.85
CA GLY A 167 -19.59 8.39 9.31
C GLY A 167 -18.73 9.62 9.61
N PHE A 168 -17.43 9.46 9.46
CA PHE A 168 -16.43 10.51 9.63
C PHE A 168 -15.75 10.78 8.29
N ARG A 169 -15.91 12.00 7.75
CA ARG A 169 -15.31 12.42 6.48
C ARG A 169 -13.83 12.77 6.65
N CYS A 170 -12.99 12.19 5.80
CA CYS A 170 -11.56 12.44 5.78
C CYS A 170 -10.97 12.08 4.42
N THR A 171 -9.65 12.11 4.30
CA THR A 171 -8.94 11.51 3.17
C THR A 171 -8.15 10.29 3.60
N ALA A 172 -7.87 9.38 2.66
CA ALA A 172 -7.09 8.19 2.93
C ALA A 172 -6.04 7.92 1.84
N LYS A 173 -4.98 7.22 2.22
CA LYS A 173 -4.00 6.62 1.31
C LYS A 173 -3.91 5.14 1.58
N THR A 174 -3.99 4.32 0.53
CA THR A 174 -3.80 2.86 0.60
C THR A 174 -2.41 2.45 0.13
N ARG A 175 -1.59 3.41 -0.29
CA ARG A 175 -0.18 3.24 -0.69
C ARG A 175 0.63 4.48 -0.38
N TYR A 176 1.89 4.27 -0.06
CA TYR A 176 2.86 5.37 0.01
C TYR A 176 2.94 6.11 -1.34
N ARG A 177 2.96 7.43 -1.31
CA ARG A 177 2.95 8.34 -2.48
C ARG A 177 1.66 8.36 -3.31
N GLN A 178 0.61 7.69 -2.88
CA GLN A 178 -0.71 7.90 -3.49
C GLN A 178 -1.17 9.33 -3.16
N PRO A 179 -1.82 10.03 -4.10
CA PRO A 179 -2.58 11.23 -3.77
C PRO A 179 -3.68 10.92 -2.75
N ASP A 180 -4.09 11.92 -2.00
CA ASP A 180 -5.21 11.79 -1.07
C ASP A 180 -6.48 11.37 -1.80
N GLN A 181 -7.22 10.45 -1.20
CA GLN A 181 -8.48 9.94 -1.72
C GLN A 181 -9.60 10.28 -0.75
N ASP A 182 -10.60 11.01 -1.20
CA ASP A 182 -11.76 11.37 -0.40
C ASP A 182 -12.53 10.14 0.00
N CYS A 183 -12.87 10.05 1.30
CA CYS A 183 -13.60 8.90 1.84
C CYS A 183 -14.40 9.25 3.09
N VAL A 184 -15.27 8.32 3.46
CA VAL A 184 -15.97 8.32 4.75
C VAL A 184 -15.64 7.03 5.48
N ILE A 185 -15.26 7.13 6.75
CA ILE A 185 -15.05 5.99 7.63
C ILE A 185 -16.26 5.76 8.51
N TYR A 186 -16.61 4.47 8.68
CA TYR A 186 -17.71 4.01 9.52
C TYR A 186 -17.21 2.95 10.50
N LYS A 187 -17.82 2.92 11.69
CA LYS A 187 -17.72 1.73 12.55
C LYS A 187 -18.39 0.57 11.85
N ASP A 188 -17.84 -0.62 12.00
CA ASP A 188 -18.37 -1.84 11.41
C ASP A 188 -18.53 -2.92 12.48
N ALA A 189 -19.70 -3.58 12.51
CA ALA A 189 -20.01 -4.57 13.53
C ALA A 189 -19.13 -5.83 13.41
N ASP A 190 -18.73 -6.17 12.17
CA ASP A 190 -17.90 -7.34 11.89
C ASP A 190 -16.39 -7.06 12.14
N MET A 191 -16.05 -5.77 12.31
CA MET A 191 -14.67 -5.31 12.55
C MET A 191 -14.62 -4.45 13.83
N PRO A 192 -14.73 -5.01 15.03
CA PRO A 192 -14.99 -4.26 16.27
C PRO A 192 -14.00 -3.15 16.61
N ASN A 193 -12.73 -3.31 16.22
CA ASN A 193 -11.66 -2.31 16.42
C ASN A 193 -11.16 -1.71 15.09
N GLY A 194 -11.73 -2.16 13.98
CA GLY A 194 -11.45 -1.67 12.65
C GLY A 194 -12.50 -0.70 12.16
N VAL A 195 -12.41 -0.38 10.89
CA VAL A 195 -13.37 0.50 10.23
C VAL A 195 -13.69 -0.01 8.82
N ARG A 196 -14.87 0.34 8.35
CA ARG A 196 -15.26 0.27 6.96
C ARG A 196 -15.02 1.64 6.33
N VAL A 197 -14.35 1.66 5.18
CA VAL A 197 -13.99 2.88 4.45
C VAL A 197 -14.69 2.88 3.12
N GLU A 198 -15.47 3.90 2.83
CA GLU A 198 -16.12 4.12 1.54
C GLU A 198 -15.44 5.29 0.83
N PHE A 199 -14.90 5.04 -0.35
CA PHE A 199 -14.26 6.04 -1.19
C PHE A 199 -15.28 6.67 -2.14
N ASP A 200 -15.11 7.96 -2.43
CA ASP A 200 -15.93 8.66 -3.41
C ASP A 200 -15.69 8.15 -4.83
N GLU A 201 -14.44 7.76 -5.13
CA GLU A 201 -14.03 7.21 -6.40
C GLU A 201 -13.40 5.82 -6.24
N PRO A 202 -13.54 4.93 -7.26
CA PRO A 202 -12.94 3.61 -7.20
C PRO A 202 -11.42 3.67 -6.99
N GLN A 203 -10.93 2.83 -6.10
CA GLN A 203 -9.53 2.71 -5.77
C GLN A 203 -8.91 1.49 -6.44
N ARG A 204 -7.81 1.73 -7.15
CA ARG A 204 -7.14 0.69 -7.92
C ARG A 204 -6.23 -0.18 -7.05
N ALA A 205 -6.40 -1.49 -7.15
CA ALA A 205 -5.52 -2.52 -6.60
C ALA A 205 -5.21 -2.32 -5.10
N VAL A 206 -6.26 -2.00 -4.34
CA VAL A 206 -6.18 -1.99 -2.88
C VAL A 206 -5.85 -3.41 -2.41
N THR A 207 -4.75 -3.52 -1.65
CA THR A 207 -4.15 -4.83 -1.36
C THR A 207 -4.29 -5.17 0.11
N PRO A 208 -4.98 -6.27 0.47
CA PRO A 208 -4.99 -6.81 1.83
C PRO A 208 -3.58 -7.03 2.36
N GLY A 209 -3.35 -6.72 3.64
CA GLY A 209 -2.04 -6.76 4.27
C GLY A 209 -1.19 -5.49 4.10
N GLN A 210 -1.61 -4.52 3.26
CA GLN A 210 -1.03 -3.17 3.24
C GLN A 210 -1.80 -2.26 4.20
N SER A 211 -1.26 -1.06 4.47
CA SER A 211 -1.90 -0.09 5.36
C SER A 211 -2.86 0.83 4.61
N VAL A 212 -3.99 1.16 5.25
CA VAL A 212 -4.76 2.36 4.96
C VAL A 212 -4.44 3.41 6.02
N VAL A 213 -4.14 4.65 5.61
CA VAL A 213 -3.77 5.74 6.52
C VAL A 213 -4.67 6.94 6.27
N PHE A 214 -5.23 7.47 7.33
CA PHE A 214 -6.25 8.53 7.31
C PHE A 214 -5.65 9.89 7.64
N TYR A 215 -6.19 10.92 7.00
CA TYR A 215 -5.75 12.28 7.15
C TYR A 215 -6.94 13.25 7.24
N ALA A 216 -6.77 14.27 8.06
CA ALA A 216 -7.62 15.46 8.05
C ALA A 216 -6.69 16.66 7.78
N ASP A 217 -6.79 17.21 6.58
CA ASP A 217 -5.87 18.22 6.07
C ASP A 217 -4.39 17.79 6.25
N GLU A 218 -3.63 18.55 7.03
CA GLU A 218 -2.21 18.28 7.31
C GLU A 218 -1.99 17.24 8.45
N VAL A 219 -3.06 16.77 9.11
CA VAL A 219 -2.96 15.90 10.27
C VAL A 219 -3.09 14.44 9.85
N CYS A 220 -2.08 13.62 10.14
CA CYS A 220 -2.19 12.16 10.11
C CYS A 220 -2.97 11.68 11.32
N LEU A 221 -4.17 11.16 11.10
CA LEU A 221 -5.07 10.70 12.15
C LEU A 221 -4.64 9.34 12.71
N GLY A 222 -4.13 8.47 11.83
CA GLY A 222 -3.78 7.09 12.15
C GLY A 222 -4.02 6.17 10.96
N GLY A 223 -4.00 4.87 11.18
CA GLY A 223 -4.23 3.90 10.12
C GLY A 223 -4.27 2.48 10.64
N GLY A 224 -4.55 1.54 9.76
CA GLY A 224 -4.62 0.12 10.08
C GLY A 224 -4.30 -0.75 8.88
N VAL A 225 -4.19 -2.06 9.13
CA VAL A 225 -3.96 -3.04 8.07
C VAL A 225 -5.26 -3.26 7.29
N ILE A 226 -5.19 -3.25 5.98
CA ILE A 226 -6.33 -3.56 5.10
C ILE A 226 -6.62 -5.06 5.22
N HIS A 227 -7.83 -5.41 5.66
CA HIS A 227 -8.27 -6.79 5.80
C HIS A 227 -8.81 -7.33 4.47
N HIS A 228 -9.79 -6.67 3.86
CA HIS A 228 -10.36 -7.03 2.56
C HIS A 228 -11.01 -5.83 1.87
N THR A 229 -11.48 -6.04 0.64
CA THR A 229 -12.17 -5.03 -0.17
C THR A 229 -13.38 -5.63 -0.86
N ASN A 230 -14.21 -4.77 -1.45
CA ASN A 230 -15.32 -5.19 -2.31
C ASN A 230 -14.92 -5.34 -3.79
N ALA A 231 -13.63 -5.40 -4.11
CA ALA A 231 -13.18 -5.67 -5.49
C ALA A 231 -13.80 -6.99 -6.00
N PRO A 232 -14.29 -7.03 -7.24
CA PRO A 232 -14.87 -8.25 -7.79
C PRO A 232 -13.87 -9.40 -7.81
N LYS A 233 -14.39 -10.63 -7.70
CA LYS A 233 -13.61 -11.84 -7.91
C LYS A 233 -13.77 -12.32 -9.36
N PRO A 234 -12.77 -13.04 -9.91
CA PRO A 234 -12.98 -13.73 -11.20
C PRO A 234 -14.12 -14.73 -11.13
N ASP A 235 -14.92 -14.83 -12.20
CA ASP A 235 -16.14 -15.67 -12.24
C ASP A 235 -15.87 -17.19 -12.07
N PHE A 236 -14.63 -17.62 -12.30
CA PHE A 236 -14.24 -19.02 -12.20
C PHE A 236 -13.60 -19.41 -10.84
N ILE A 237 -13.61 -18.52 -9.87
CA ILE A 237 -13.03 -18.72 -8.52
C ILE A 237 -14.14 -18.78 -7.46
#